data_8e4ac75d534e3861e7c62f4ea40ee048
#
_entry.id   8e4ac75d534e3861e7c62f4ea40ee048
#
_cell.length_a   1.000
_cell.length_b   1.000
_cell.length_c   1.000
_cell.angle_alpha   90.00
_cell.angle_beta   90.00
_cell.angle_gamma   90.00
#
_symmetry.space_group_name_H-M   'P 1'
#
loop_
_entity.id
_entity.type
_entity.pdbx_description
1 polymer ?
#
loop_
_entity_poly.entity_id
_entity_poly.type
_entity_poly.pdbx_seq_one_letter_code
_entity_poly.pdbx_strand_id
1 'polypeptide(L)'
;MEKHKISRRNALRMLGAMCAGTVLSSCTGTKVKAEEPTEKYKRLIFFFSATGNSLYIAKELSGAEGTLMSIPQEIHNEHPVYEAEEIGIVCPIYCFIPPTIVQEFFARSTFKADYLFCVGTYGANSTIFPEYVAQMAKDKGLEMNYINTIKMVDTYLPFYDMEL
;
A
#
# COMPACT_ATOMS: atom_id res chain seq x y z
N MET A 1 2.75 -45.60 14.79
CA MET A 1 3.74 -44.62 14.29
C MET A 1 2.98 -43.33 13.96
N GLU A 2 3.01 -42.39 14.87
CA GLU A 2 2.28 -41.13 14.80
C GLU A 2 3.18 -40.06 14.16
N LYS A 3 2.79 -39.54 12.98
CA LYS A 3 3.56 -38.51 12.26
C LYS A 3 3.22 -37.14 12.86
N HIS A 4 4.09 -36.62 13.70
CA HIS A 4 4.04 -35.22 14.14
C HIS A 4 4.15 -34.26 12.96
N LYS A 5 3.04 -33.58 12.63
CA LYS A 5 3.02 -32.44 11.68
C LYS A 5 3.59 -31.21 12.41
N ILE A 6 4.80 -30.82 12.05
CA ILE A 6 5.39 -29.56 12.51
C ILE A 6 4.67 -28.41 11.79
N SER A 7 4.01 -27.54 12.55
CA SER A 7 3.35 -26.34 12.01
C SER A 7 4.40 -25.34 11.49
N ARG A 8 4.12 -24.71 10.35
CA ARG A 8 5.00 -23.69 9.72
C ARG A 8 5.40 -22.54 10.67
N ARG A 9 4.57 -22.25 11.67
CA ARG A 9 4.88 -21.26 12.72
C ARG A 9 6.00 -21.69 13.66
N ASN A 10 6.18 -23.01 13.91
CA ASN A 10 7.21 -23.51 14.80
C ASN A 10 8.57 -23.67 14.10
N ALA A 11 8.60 -23.83 12.77
CA ALA A 11 9.83 -23.87 11.99
C ALA A 11 10.57 -22.52 11.97
N LEU A 12 9.84 -21.42 11.92
CA LEU A 12 10.41 -20.05 11.95
C LEU A 12 10.97 -19.64 13.32
N ARG A 13 10.47 -20.24 14.41
CA ARG A 13 10.98 -19.98 15.77
C ARG A 13 12.28 -20.69 16.10
N MET A 14 12.63 -21.78 15.40
CA MET A 14 13.86 -22.53 15.64
C MET A 14 15.10 -21.98 14.91
N LEU A 15 14.94 -21.10 13.92
CA LEU A 15 16.05 -20.47 13.20
C LEU A 15 16.62 -19.22 13.89
N GLY A 16 15.92 -18.69 14.91
CA GLY A 16 16.33 -17.50 15.66
C GLY A 16 17.21 -17.73 16.91
N ALA A 17 17.57 -18.96 17.26
CA ALA A 17 18.16 -19.26 18.58
C ALA A 17 19.65 -19.63 18.55
N MET A 18 20.41 -19.33 17.51
CA MET A 18 21.84 -19.65 17.44
C MET A 18 22.73 -18.46 17.10
N CYS A 19 22.65 -17.38 17.86
CA CYS A 19 23.75 -16.38 17.96
C CYS A 19 23.68 -15.68 19.32
N ALA A 20 23.99 -16.41 20.39
CA ALA A 20 24.31 -15.83 21.69
C ALA A 20 25.80 -16.03 21.95
N GLY A 21 26.61 -15.12 21.49
CA GLY A 21 28.02 -14.99 21.84
C GLY A 21 28.23 -13.75 22.69
N THR A 22 28.58 -13.98 23.92
CA THR A 22 28.92 -13.07 25.02
C THR A 22 29.82 -11.91 24.63
N VAL A 23 29.45 -10.66 24.96
CA VAL A 23 30.38 -9.62 25.40
C VAL A 23 29.72 -8.83 26.55
N LEU A 24 30.21 -9.04 27.77
CA LEU A 24 30.01 -8.17 28.91
C LEU A 24 30.92 -6.96 28.74
N SER A 25 30.37 -5.76 28.60
CA SER A 25 31.03 -4.53 29.02
C SER A 25 29.99 -3.51 29.44
N SER A 26 30.16 -3.08 30.68
CA SER A 26 29.36 -2.06 31.34
C SER A 26 29.59 -0.68 30.69
N CYS A 27 28.59 0.15 30.63
CA CYS A 27 28.45 1.51 31.18
C CYS A 27 27.47 2.39 30.40
N THR A 28 26.59 3.00 31.18
CA THR A 28 25.92 4.31 30.96
C THR A 28 24.97 4.44 29.78
N GLY A 29 23.74 4.65 30.16
CA GLY A 29 22.59 4.79 29.28
C GLY A 29 22.65 5.96 28.30
N THR A 30 22.47 5.58 27.07
CA THR A 30 21.79 6.40 26.09
C THR A 30 20.98 5.42 25.25
N LYS A 31 19.66 5.48 25.34
CA LYS A 31 18.77 4.74 24.44
C LYS A 31 19.00 5.27 23.03
N VAL A 32 19.95 4.71 22.33
CA VAL A 32 20.02 4.83 20.87
C VAL A 32 18.87 3.98 20.36
N LYS A 33 17.81 4.65 19.94
CA LYS A 33 16.76 4.03 19.13
C LYS A 33 17.50 3.57 17.87
N ALA A 34 17.70 2.26 17.72
CA ALA A 34 18.19 1.70 16.48
C ALA A 34 17.18 2.10 15.39
N GLU A 35 17.55 3.03 14.54
CA GLU A 35 16.86 3.23 13.28
C GLU A 35 17.10 1.95 12.48
N GLU A 36 16.05 1.17 12.30
CA GLU A 36 16.06 0.11 11.30
C GLU A 36 16.41 0.77 9.95
N PRO A 37 17.32 0.17 9.16
CA PRO A 37 17.62 0.69 7.84
C PRO A 37 16.32 0.63 7.03
N THR A 38 15.68 1.75 6.79
CA THR A 38 14.57 1.88 5.88
C THR A 38 15.11 1.58 4.50
N GLU A 39 14.78 0.39 3.96
CA GLU A 39 15.01 0.13 2.54
C GLU A 39 14.32 1.24 1.77
N LYS A 40 15.10 2.08 1.11
CA LYS A 40 14.56 3.12 0.25
C LYS A 40 14.06 2.45 -1.03
N TYR A 41 12.76 2.35 -1.15
CA TYR A 41 12.14 1.83 -2.36
C TYR A 41 12.36 2.79 -3.53
N LYS A 42 12.62 2.26 -4.71
CA LYS A 42 12.66 3.08 -5.92
C LYS A 42 11.23 3.51 -6.30
N ARG A 43 10.33 2.52 -6.38
CA ARG A 43 8.91 2.76 -6.66
C ARG A 43 8.06 1.92 -5.75
N LEU A 44 7.10 2.53 -5.07
CA LEU A 44 6.17 1.88 -4.16
C LEU A 44 4.74 2.14 -4.62
N ILE A 45 4.00 1.08 -4.96
CA ILE A 45 2.64 1.17 -5.45
C ILE A 45 1.69 0.57 -4.43
N PHE A 46 0.88 1.41 -3.82
CA PHE A 46 -0.23 0.99 -2.96
C PHE A 46 -1.47 0.76 -3.82
N PHE A 47 -2.15 -0.34 -3.59
CA PHE A 47 -3.36 -0.63 -4.33
C PHE A 47 -4.50 -1.13 -3.45
N PHE A 48 -5.72 -0.76 -3.83
CA PHE A 48 -6.96 -1.40 -3.43
C PHE A 48 -7.68 -1.90 -4.67
N SER A 49 -8.12 -3.16 -4.67
CA SER A 49 -8.82 -3.74 -5.81
C SER A 49 -9.81 -4.81 -5.36
N ALA A 50 -11.09 -4.62 -5.62
CA ALA A 50 -12.11 -5.61 -5.31
C ALA A 50 -12.24 -6.68 -6.41
N THR A 51 -12.15 -6.28 -7.69
CA THR A 51 -12.45 -7.15 -8.85
C THR A 51 -11.26 -7.38 -9.77
N GLY A 52 -10.07 -6.84 -9.42
CA GLY A 52 -8.83 -7.05 -10.17
C GLY A 52 -8.41 -5.89 -11.08
N ASN A 53 -9.31 -5.00 -11.49
CA ASN A 53 -9.00 -3.90 -12.41
C ASN A 53 -7.87 -3.00 -11.90
N SER A 54 -7.99 -2.49 -10.67
CA SER A 54 -6.95 -1.64 -10.07
C SER A 54 -5.65 -2.41 -9.81
N LEU A 55 -5.72 -3.69 -9.44
CA LEU A 55 -4.54 -4.54 -9.29
C LEU A 55 -3.81 -4.72 -10.61
N TYR A 56 -4.54 -4.89 -11.72
CA TYR A 56 -3.92 -4.99 -13.05
C TYR A 56 -3.13 -3.71 -13.37
N ILE A 57 -3.75 -2.54 -13.21
CA ILE A 57 -3.08 -1.27 -13.44
C ILE A 57 -1.90 -1.05 -12.48
N ALA A 58 -2.04 -1.43 -11.19
CA ALA A 58 -0.96 -1.32 -10.23
C ALA A 58 0.25 -2.18 -10.62
N LYS A 59 0.04 -3.38 -11.15
CA LYS A 59 1.11 -4.25 -11.65
C LYS A 59 1.82 -3.65 -12.87
N GLU A 60 1.08 -3.11 -13.82
CA GLU A 60 1.65 -2.43 -14.98
C GLU A 60 2.50 -1.22 -14.58
N LEU A 61 2.01 -0.41 -13.63
CA LEU A 61 2.73 0.76 -13.14
C LEU A 61 3.95 0.41 -12.28
N SER A 62 3.91 -0.70 -11.54
CA SER A 62 5.06 -1.11 -10.74
C SER A 62 6.26 -1.52 -11.61
N GLY A 63 6.00 -2.12 -12.77
CA GLY A 63 7.06 -2.63 -13.63
C GLY A 63 7.94 -3.67 -12.92
N ALA A 64 9.19 -3.79 -13.38
CA ALA A 64 10.14 -4.76 -12.83
C ALA A 64 10.80 -4.31 -11.50
N GLU A 65 10.83 -3.01 -11.24
CA GLU A 65 11.56 -2.42 -10.11
C GLU A 65 10.65 -1.88 -8.99
N GLY A 66 9.33 -1.89 -9.21
CA GLY A 66 8.37 -1.40 -8.23
C GLY A 66 7.93 -2.48 -7.25
N THR A 67 7.66 -2.06 -6.02
CA THR A 67 7.07 -2.90 -4.98
C THR A 67 5.57 -2.63 -4.86
N LEU A 68 4.77 -3.69 -4.87
CA LEU A 68 3.32 -3.62 -4.70
C LEU A 68 2.94 -3.85 -3.24
N MET A 69 2.13 -2.95 -2.67
CA MET A 69 1.57 -3.07 -1.32
C MET A 69 0.06 -3.00 -1.34
N SER A 70 -0.57 -3.96 -0.69
CA SER A 70 -2.03 -4.04 -0.61
C SER A 70 -2.55 -3.13 0.52
N ILE A 71 -3.33 -2.10 0.19
CA ILE A 71 -3.91 -1.18 1.19
C ILE A 71 -4.66 -1.92 2.31
N PRO A 72 -5.49 -2.96 2.06
CA PRO A 72 -6.11 -3.74 3.12
C PRO A 72 -5.14 -4.43 4.09
N GLN A 73 -3.91 -4.68 3.69
CA GLN A 73 -2.88 -5.23 4.58
C GLN A 73 -2.17 -4.14 5.37
N GLU A 74 -1.91 -3.02 4.72
CA GLU A 74 -1.17 -1.89 5.31
C GLU A 74 -2.00 -1.04 6.27
N ILE A 75 -3.33 -1.04 6.15
CA ILE A 75 -4.21 -0.20 6.98
C ILE A 75 -4.18 -0.56 8.47
N HIS A 76 -3.69 -1.75 8.80
CA HIS A 76 -3.55 -2.21 10.19
C HIS A 76 -2.29 -1.68 10.87
N ASN A 77 -1.36 -1.10 10.12
CA ASN A 77 -0.15 -0.50 10.67
C ASN A 77 -0.50 0.82 11.37
N GLU A 78 0.06 1.04 12.55
CA GLU A 78 -0.15 2.27 13.29
C GLU A 78 0.82 3.36 12.78
N HIS A 79 0.27 4.43 12.17
CA HIS A 79 1.02 5.59 11.67
C HIS A 79 2.24 5.24 10.81
N PRO A 80 2.06 4.46 9.75
CA PRO A 80 3.17 4.00 8.92
C PRO A 80 3.82 5.17 8.17
N VAL A 81 5.15 5.10 8.04
CA VAL A 81 5.94 6.02 7.23
C VAL A 81 6.51 5.26 6.04
N TYR A 82 6.18 5.71 4.85
CA TYR A 82 6.66 5.13 3.60
C TYR A 82 7.60 6.09 2.89
N GLU A 83 8.77 5.61 2.51
CA GLU A 83 9.78 6.40 1.83
C GLU A 83 10.21 5.71 0.53
N ALA A 84 10.10 6.44 -0.59
CA ALA A 84 10.47 5.95 -1.93
C ALA A 84 10.80 7.15 -2.84
N GLU A 85 11.44 6.90 -3.99
CA GLU A 85 11.56 7.94 -5.02
C GLU A 85 10.19 8.25 -5.62
N GLU A 86 9.42 7.21 -5.92
CA GLU A 86 8.06 7.34 -6.46
C GLU A 86 7.05 6.57 -5.60
N ILE A 87 5.96 7.22 -5.23
CA ILE A 87 4.84 6.59 -4.55
C ILE A 87 3.59 6.73 -5.39
N GLY A 88 2.96 5.61 -5.72
CA GLY A 88 1.69 5.55 -6.45
C GLY A 88 0.56 4.98 -5.60
N ILE A 89 -0.64 5.52 -5.77
CA ILE A 89 -1.87 4.98 -5.19
C ILE A 89 -2.81 4.61 -6.32
N VAL A 90 -3.23 3.35 -6.38
CA VAL A 90 -4.12 2.83 -7.42
C VAL A 90 -5.38 2.24 -6.78
N CYS A 91 -6.54 2.78 -7.13
CA CYS A 91 -7.79 2.34 -6.53
C CYS A 91 -8.98 2.46 -7.51
N PRO A 92 -10.08 1.73 -7.26
CA PRO A 92 -11.31 1.96 -8.01
C PRO A 92 -11.95 3.28 -7.60
N ILE A 93 -12.79 3.80 -8.46
CA ILE A 93 -13.62 4.97 -8.19
C ILE A 93 -15.01 4.47 -7.83
N TYR A 94 -15.44 4.71 -6.59
CA TYR A 94 -16.79 4.38 -6.12
C TYR A 94 -17.54 5.67 -5.82
N CYS A 95 -18.69 5.87 -6.46
CA CYS A 95 -19.48 7.10 -6.32
C CYS A 95 -18.62 8.36 -6.51
N PHE A 96 -17.77 8.37 -7.55
CA PHE A 96 -16.90 9.47 -7.98
C PHE A 96 -15.67 9.77 -7.10
N ILE A 97 -15.45 9.06 -6.01
CA ILE A 97 -14.36 9.28 -5.05
C ILE A 97 -13.58 7.98 -4.76
N PRO A 98 -12.40 8.06 -4.14
CA PRO A 98 -11.71 6.86 -3.64
C PRO A 98 -12.55 6.14 -2.57
N PRO A 99 -12.49 4.79 -2.49
CA PRO A 99 -13.13 4.04 -1.42
C PRO A 99 -12.66 4.48 -0.03
N THR A 100 -13.53 4.39 0.97
CA THR A 100 -13.24 4.83 2.35
C THR A 100 -11.94 4.24 2.90
N ILE A 101 -11.66 2.95 2.64
CA ILE A 101 -10.43 2.30 3.07
C ILE A 101 -9.17 2.97 2.49
N VAL A 102 -9.25 3.49 1.26
CA VAL A 102 -8.13 4.21 0.62
C VAL A 102 -7.96 5.59 1.25
N GLN A 103 -9.08 6.27 1.53
CA GLN A 103 -9.06 7.57 2.21
C GLN A 103 -8.49 7.45 3.62
N GLU A 104 -8.89 6.44 4.39
CA GLU A 104 -8.37 6.15 5.74
C GLU A 104 -6.88 5.81 5.71
N PHE A 105 -6.46 4.95 4.79
CA PHE A 105 -5.06 4.62 4.60
C PHE A 105 -4.24 5.88 4.29
N PHE A 106 -4.69 6.70 3.35
CA PHE A 106 -4.02 7.94 3.00
C PHE A 106 -3.94 8.90 4.18
N ALA A 107 -5.03 9.05 4.94
CA ALA A 107 -5.07 9.94 6.10
C ALA A 107 -4.11 9.51 7.22
N ARG A 108 -3.93 8.22 7.46
CA ARG A 108 -3.08 7.67 8.54
C ARG A 108 -1.62 7.56 8.18
N SER A 109 -1.30 7.37 6.89
CA SER A 109 0.06 7.14 6.41
C SER A 109 0.83 8.45 6.25
N THR A 110 2.14 8.40 6.43
CA THR A 110 3.05 9.48 6.07
C THR A 110 3.83 9.07 4.83
N PHE A 111 3.80 9.90 3.79
CA PHE A 111 4.50 9.66 2.54
C PHE A 111 5.67 10.61 2.38
N LYS A 112 6.84 10.05 2.08
CA LYS A 112 8.07 10.78 1.73
C LYS A 112 8.47 10.32 0.34
N ALA A 113 8.17 11.11 -0.68
CA ALA A 113 8.44 10.77 -2.07
C ALA A 113 8.85 12.02 -2.85
N ASP A 114 9.71 11.83 -3.84
CA ASP A 114 10.04 12.87 -4.81
C ASP A 114 8.91 13.02 -5.84
N TYR A 115 8.17 11.93 -6.09
CA TYR A 115 7.04 11.89 -7.01
C TYR A 115 5.87 11.09 -6.42
N LEU A 116 4.75 11.79 -6.17
CA LEU A 116 3.53 11.20 -5.63
C LEU A 116 2.42 11.25 -6.67
N PHE A 117 1.78 10.11 -6.97
CA PHE A 117 0.72 10.06 -7.97
C PHE A 117 -0.45 9.15 -7.56
N CYS A 118 -1.59 9.39 -8.19
CA CYS A 118 -2.80 8.59 -7.97
C CYS A 118 -3.45 8.22 -9.31
N VAL A 119 -3.88 6.96 -9.44
CA VAL A 119 -4.62 6.47 -10.61
C VAL A 119 -5.91 5.81 -10.17
N GLY A 120 -7.03 6.37 -10.62
CA GLY A 120 -8.36 5.83 -10.40
C GLY A 120 -8.82 4.93 -11.55
N THR A 121 -9.37 3.76 -11.26
CA THR A 121 -10.02 2.91 -12.27
C THR A 121 -11.54 3.03 -12.18
N TYR A 122 -12.22 3.17 -13.31
CA TYR A 122 -13.67 3.35 -13.35
C TYR A 122 -14.32 2.62 -14.54
N GLY A 123 -15.60 2.26 -14.40
CA GLY A 123 -16.41 1.71 -15.49
C GLY A 123 -17.22 2.79 -16.21
N ALA A 124 -17.98 3.59 -15.48
CA ALA A 124 -18.95 4.53 -16.04
C ALA A 124 -18.48 6.00 -16.00
N ASN A 125 -18.11 6.51 -14.84
CA ASN A 125 -17.82 7.93 -14.64
C ASN A 125 -16.74 8.19 -13.59
N SER A 126 -15.91 9.21 -13.80
CA SER A 126 -14.79 9.59 -12.93
C SER A 126 -14.69 11.10 -12.66
N THR A 127 -15.72 11.87 -12.98
CA THR A 127 -15.69 13.33 -13.18
C THR A 127 -15.01 14.12 -12.07
N ILE A 128 -15.31 13.85 -10.79
CA ILE A 128 -14.78 14.64 -9.66
C ILE A 128 -13.59 13.97 -8.94
N PHE A 129 -13.18 12.79 -9.37
CA PHE A 129 -12.10 12.06 -8.71
C PHE A 129 -10.78 12.83 -8.66
N PRO A 130 -10.31 13.47 -9.74
CA PRO A 130 -9.03 14.18 -9.72
C PRO A 130 -9.03 15.34 -8.71
N GLU A 131 -10.10 16.14 -8.69
CA GLU A 131 -10.23 17.27 -7.77
C GLU A 131 -10.31 16.80 -6.32
N TYR A 132 -11.03 15.71 -6.08
CA TYR A 132 -11.16 15.15 -4.74
C TYR A 132 -9.81 14.64 -4.20
N VAL A 133 -9.06 13.91 -5.02
CA VAL A 133 -7.72 13.39 -4.65
C VAL A 133 -6.73 14.53 -4.44
N ALA A 134 -6.75 15.55 -5.29
CA ALA A 134 -5.89 16.72 -5.14
C ALA A 134 -6.19 17.47 -3.82
N GLN A 135 -7.48 17.63 -3.48
CA GLN A 135 -7.86 18.25 -2.22
C GLN A 135 -7.44 17.42 -1.01
N MET A 136 -7.65 16.09 -1.07
CA MET A 136 -7.23 15.15 -0.02
C MET A 136 -5.70 15.21 0.25
N ALA A 137 -4.89 15.36 -0.79
CA ALA A 137 -3.45 15.54 -0.66
C ALA A 137 -3.11 16.90 -0.03
N LYS A 138 -3.73 17.97 -0.50
CA LYS A 138 -3.54 19.34 -0.01
C LYS A 138 -3.89 19.46 1.48
N ASP A 139 -4.94 18.79 1.95
CA ASP A 139 -5.35 18.79 3.36
C ASP A 139 -4.28 18.16 4.27
N LYS A 140 -3.41 17.30 3.70
CA LYS A 140 -2.22 16.73 4.38
C LYS A 140 -0.94 17.54 4.18
N GLY A 141 -0.98 18.64 3.45
CA GLY A 141 0.22 19.40 3.07
C GLY A 141 1.09 18.69 2.04
N LEU A 142 0.51 17.76 1.25
CA LEU A 142 1.17 17.05 0.17
C LEU A 142 0.71 17.60 -1.18
N GLU A 143 1.56 17.46 -2.17
CA GLU A 143 1.22 17.75 -3.58
C GLU A 143 1.22 16.46 -4.38
N MET A 144 0.15 16.23 -5.14
CA MET A 144 0.10 15.15 -6.13
C MET A 144 0.72 15.63 -7.44
N ASN A 145 1.82 15.01 -7.85
CA ASN A 145 2.49 15.34 -9.11
C ASN A 145 1.68 14.87 -10.33
N TYR A 146 0.89 13.82 -10.18
CA TYR A 146 0.05 13.30 -11.25
C TYR A 146 -1.20 12.62 -10.71
N ILE A 147 -2.34 12.92 -11.32
CA ILE A 147 -3.61 12.26 -11.05
C ILE A 147 -4.24 11.90 -12.39
N ASN A 148 -4.64 10.66 -12.56
CA ASN A 148 -5.30 10.21 -13.77
C ASN A 148 -6.39 9.19 -13.47
N THR A 149 -7.26 8.97 -14.45
CA THR A 149 -8.32 7.98 -14.38
C THR A 149 -8.30 7.09 -15.62
N ILE A 150 -8.45 5.79 -15.43
CA ILE A 150 -8.41 4.80 -16.50
C ILE A 150 -9.76 4.07 -16.57
N LYS A 151 -10.39 4.14 -17.74
CA LYS A 151 -11.62 3.39 -17.97
C LYS A 151 -11.30 1.91 -18.11
N MET A 152 -11.97 1.10 -17.30
CA MET A 152 -11.86 -0.37 -17.29
C MET A 152 -13.24 -0.98 -17.52
N VAL A 153 -13.26 -2.30 -17.65
CA VAL A 153 -14.54 -3.04 -17.72
C VAL A 153 -15.32 -2.77 -16.42
N ASP A 154 -16.57 -2.37 -16.56
CA ASP A 154 -17.47 -2.23 -15.41
C ASP A 154 -17.80 -3.61 -14.85
N THR A 155 -17.60 -3.77 -13.56
CA THR A 155 -17.82 -5.04 -12.85
C THR A 155 -18.95 -4.95 -11.84
N TYR A 156 -19.73 -3.87 -11.86
CA TYR A 156 -20.93 -3.73 -11.03
C TYR A 156 -22.13 -4.37 -11.72
N LEU A 157 -22.20 -5.69 -11.65
CA LEU A 157 -23.20 -6.53 -12.32
C LEU A 157 -24.68 -6.12 -12.10
N PRO A 158 -25.12 -5.58 -10.93
CA PRO A 158 -26.51 -5.14 -10.75
C PRO A 158 -26.99 -4.05 -11.71
N PHE A 159 -26.06 -3.34 -12.37
CA PHE A 159 -26.42 -2.35 -13.39
C PHE A 159 -26.77 -2.95 -14.76
N TYR A 160 -26.42 -4.21 -14.96
CA TYR A 160 -26.67 -4.89 -16.22
C TYR A 160 -27.82 -5.85 -16.03
N ASP A 161 -28.92 -5.65 -16.75
CA ASP A 161 -29.98 -6.64 -16.90
C ASP A 161 -29.35 -7.87 -17.57
N MET A 162 -29.04 -8.86 -16.76
CA MET A 162 -28.59 -10.15 -17.25
C MET A 162 -29.82 -10.93 -17.69
N GLU A 163 -30.29 -10.70 -18.92
CA GLU A 163 -31.13 -11.65 -19.61
C GLU A 163 -30.28 -12.90 -19.86
N LEU A 164 -30.47 -13.91 -19.00
CA LEU A 164 -29.92 -15.25 -19.15
C LEU A 164 -30.82 -16.09 -20.02
#